data_0fbc1b5f540898ad827e3d6f8b9a6432
#
_entry.id   0fbc1b5f540898ad827e3d6f8b9a6432
#
_cell.length_a   1.000
_cell.length_b   1.000
_cell.length_c   1.000
_cell.angle_alpha   90.00
_cell.angle_beta   90.00
_cell.angle_gamma   90.00
#
_symmetry.space_group_name_H-M   'P 1'
#
loop_
_entity.id
_entity.type
_entity.pdbx_description
1 polymer ?
#
loop_
_entity_poly.entity_id
_entity_poly.type
_entity_poly.pdbx_seq_one_letter_code
_entity_poly.pdbx_strand_id
1 'polypeptide(L)'
;QVADWAPAVPRGKMGRVLRWTTAGESHGRALVAVVEGMVAGVRVTSSDIAEQLARRRLGYGRGARMKFEQDQVTVLAGVRHGSTLGGPIAIEIGNTEWPKWETVMAADPVDPAELDVARNAPLTRPRPGHADYAGMLKYGFDDARPVLERASARETAARALLLRGLRHTR
;
A
#
# COMPACT_ATOMS: atom_id res chain seq x y z
N GLN A 1 26.49 11.63 38.16
CA GLN A 1 27.06 10.41 37.58
C GLN A 1 25.88 9.54 37.10
N VAL A 2 25.58 9.59 35.82
CA VAL A 2 24.64 8.68 35.20
C VAL A 2 25.45 7.44 34.83
N ALA A 3 25.09 6.31 35.45
CA ALA A 3 25.77 5.04 35.26
C ALA A 3 25.70 4.60 33.79
N ASP A 4 26.86 4.25 33.23
CA ASP A 4 27.04 3.58 31.94
C ASP A 4 26.41 2.19 32.01
N TRP A 5 25.10 2.14 31.70
CA TRP A 5 24.35 0.90 31.54
C TRP A 5 24.05 0.68 30.08
N ALA A 6 25.03 0.29 29.31
CA ALA A 6 24.82 -0.29 27.97
C ALA A 6 25.48 -1.68 27.94
N PRO A 7 24.74 -2.77 28.10
CA PRO A 7 25.31 -4.07 27.80
C PRO A 7 25.74 -4.07 26.33
N ALA A 8 27.00 -4.40 26.08
CA ALA A 8 27.51 -4.63 24.74
C ALA A 8 26.67 -5.74 24.08
N VAL A 9 25.71 -5.37 23.28
CA VAL A 9 24.99 -6.31 22.44
C VAL A 9 26.00 -6.90 21.46
N PRO A 10 26.24 -8.23 21.44
CA PRO A 10 27.15 -8.83 20.47
C PRO A 10 26.65 -8.41 19.07
N ARG A 11 27.48 -7.73 18.33
CA ARG A 11 27.25 -7.43 16.90
C ARG A 11 27.42 -8.71 16.08
N GLY A 12 26.56 -9.68 16.34
CA GLY A 12 26.37 -10.80 15.42
C GLY A 12 25.87 -10.23 14.10
N LYS A 13 26.51 -10.60 13.01
CA LYS A 13 26.08 -10.30 11.64
C LYS A 13 24.76 -11.05 11.33
N MET A 14 23.70 -10.77 12.03
CA MET A 14 22.35 -11.05 11.56
C MET A 14 22.05 -9.97 10.52
N GLY A 15 22.23 -10.31 9.25
CA GLY A 15 21.77 -9.45 8.17
C GLY A 15 20.32 -9.09 8.43
N ARG A 16 20.06 -7.83 8.76
CA ARG A 16 18.69 -7.35 8.93
C ARG A 16 18.00 -7.49 7.59
N VAL A 17 17.14 -8.48 7.49
CA VAL A 17 16.31 -8.67 6.30
C VAL A 17 15.16 -7.67 6.41
N LEU A 18 15.20 -6.69 5.51
CA LEU A 18 14.06 -5.80 5.34
C LEU A 18 12.90 -6.61 4.79
N ARG A 19 11.78 -6.59 5.51
CA ARG A 19 10.54 -7.23 5.10
C ARG A 19 9.48 -6.17 4.88
N TRP A 20 8.55 -6.45 3.97
CA TRP A 20 7.44 -5.57 3.72
C TRP A 20 6.22 -6.35 3.26
N THR A 21 5.06 -5.79 3.52
CA THR A 21 3.79 -6.27 3.03
C THR A 21 2.90 -5.10 2.62
N THR A 22 1.96 -5.36 1.74
CA THR A 22 0.95 -4.40 1.31
C THR A 22 -0.42 -5.00 1.44
N ALA A 23 -1.40 -4.18 1.77
CA ALA A 23 -2.81 -4.52 1.83
C ALA A 23 -3.65 -3.43 1.15
N GLY A 24 -4.92 -3.73 0.94
CA GLY A 24 -5.88 -2.81 0.35
C GLY A 24 -6.23 -3.14 -1.10
N GLU A 25 -7.32 -2.58 -1.54
CA GLU A 25 -7.96 -2.80 -2.83
C GLU A 25 -7.90 -1.52 -3.68
N SER A 26 -8.02 -1.68 -5.00
CA SER A 26 -7.96 -0.57 -5.95
C SER A 26 -9.01 0.50 -5.68
N HIS A 27 -10.22 0.09 -5.35
CA HIS A 27 -11.35 0.97 -5.04
C HIS A 27 -11.70 0.96 -3.54
N GLY A 28 -10.90 0.27 -2.71
CA GLY A 28 -11.02 0.31 -1.27
C GLY A 28 -10.69 1.71 -0.69
N ARG A 29 -10.89 1.88 0.59
CA ARG A 29 -10.69 3.12 1.32
C ARG A 29 -9.26 3.64 1.21
N ALA A 30 -8.29 2.73 1.34
CA ALA A 30 -6.87 3.04 1.28
C ALA A 30 -6.06 1.82 0.87
N LEU A 31 -4.81 2.06 0.47
CA LEU A 31 -3.76 1.05 0.45
C LEU A 31 -2.91 1.22 1.71
N VAL A 32 -2.41 0.13 2.25
CA VAL A 32 -1.50 0.13 3.40
C VAL A 32 -0.21 -0.57 3.01
N ALA A 33 0.92 0.02 3.44
CA ALA A 33 2.24 -0.60 3.36
C ALA A 33 2.82 -0.70 4.77
N VAL A 34 3.35 -1.88 5.11
CA VAL A 34 4.07 -2.10 6.37
C VAL A 34 5.49 -2.54 6.05
N VAL A 35 6.48 -1.92 6.70
CA VAL A 35 7.91 -2.22 6.57
C VAL A 35 8.48 -2.61 7.91
N GLU A 36 9.21 -3.70 7.96
CA GLU A 36 9.91 -4.21 9.13
C GLU A 36 11.42 -4.32 8.87
N GLY A 37 12.22 -4.27 9.93
CA GLY A 37 13.67 -4.40 9.86
C GLY A 37 14.41 -3.10 9.56
N MET A 38 13.73 -1.96 9.50
CA MET A 38 14.36 -0.65 9.36
C MET A 38 15.12 -0.28 10.64
N VAL A 39 16.32 0.29 10.48
CA VAL A 39 17.08 0.83 11.59
C VAL A 39 16.49 2.13 12.11
N ALA A 40 16.69 2.45 13.37
CA ALA A 40 16.32 3.75 13.93
C ALA A 40 17.21 4.87 13.38
N GLY A 41 16.67 6.10 13.33
CA GLY A 41 17.42 7.30 12.95
C GLY A 41 17.56 7.56 11.46
N VAL A 42 16.93 6.76 10.60
CA VAL A 42 16.91 7.02 9.14
C VAL A 42 15.96 8.18 8.87
N ARG A 43 16.43 9.19 8.13
CA ARG A 43 15.60 10.33 7.74
C ARG A 43 14.57 9.92 6.69
N VAL A 44 13.31 10.20 6.98
CA VAL A 44 12.18 10.03 6.06
C VAL A 44 11.06 10.99 6.44
N THR A 45 10.51 11.69 5.45
CA THR A 45 9.41 12.61 5.64
C THR A 45 8.23 12.23 4.76
N SER A 46 7.04 12.74 5.07
CA SER A 46 5.87 12.58 4.21
C SER A 46 6.10 13.18 2.82
N SER A 47 6.93 14.24 2.73
CA SER A 47 7.31 14.87 1.46
C SER A 47 8.16 13.94 0.59
N ASP A 48 9.14 13.25 1.19
CA ASP A 48 9.98 12.28 0.46
C ASP A 48 9.12 11.16 -0.13
N ILE A 49 8.13 10.71 0.63
CA ILE A 49 7.17 9.70 0.21
C ILE A 49 6.29 10.22 -0.93
N ALA A 50 5.71 11.40 -0.78
CA ALA A 50 4.84 12.03 -1.78
C ALA A 50 5.58 12.27 -3.11
N GLU A 51 6.86 12.64 -3.08
CA GLU A 51 7.69 12.78 -4.27
C GLU A 51 7.82 11.47 -5.04
N GLN A 52 8.02 10.34 -4.35
CA GLN A 52 8.11 9.04 -5.01
C GLN A 52 6.78 8.63 -5.66
N LEU A 53 5.66 8.93 -5.03
CA LEU A 53 4.34 8.73 -5.64
C LEU A 53 4.12 9.62 -6.84
N ALA A 54 4.53 10.88 -6.78
CA ALA A 54 4.48 11.79 -7.92
C ALA A 54 5.30 11.25 -9.12
N ARG A 55 6.50 10.74 -8.88
CA ARG A 55 7.34 10.12 -9.92
C ARG A 55 6.68 8.89 -10.55
N ARG A 56 5.93 8.09 -9.78
CA ARG A 56 5.18 6.95 -10.32
C ARG A 56 4.19 7.39 -11.41
N ARG A 57 3.67 8.61 -11.34
CA ARG A 57 2.68 9.16 -12.30
C ARG A 57 3.29 9.63 -13.62
N LEU A 58 4.59 9.84 -13.70
CA LEU A 58 5.28 10.45 -14.85
C LEU A 58 5.57 9.47 -16.02
N GLY A 59 5.10 8.21 -15.99
CA GLY A 59 5.38 7.23 -17.04
C GLY A 59 4.50 7.40 -18.28
N TYR A 60 5.08 7.16 -19.48
CA TYR A 60 4.31 7.04 -20.72
C TYR A 60 3.35 5.83 -20.67
N GLY A 61 2.19 5.93 -21.30
CA GLY A 61 1.19 4.85 -21.35
C GLY A 61 0.39 4.62 -20.06
N ARG A 62 0.48 5.52 -19.09
CA ARG A 62 -0.30 5.45 -17.85
C ARG A 62 -1.77 5.77 -18.12
N GLY A 63 -2.69 4.96 -17.55
CA GLY A 63 -4.13 5.15 -17.72
C GLY A 63 -4.62 6.53 -17.27
N ALA A 64 -5.74 6.99 -17.85
CA ALA A 64 -6.32 8.31 -17.58
C ALA A 64 -6.56 8.56 -16.08
N ARG A 65 -6.93 7.53 -15.32
CA ARG A 65 -7.17 7.60 -13.88
C ARG A 65 -5.95 8.13 -13.10
N MET A 66 -4.73 7.75 -13.48
CA MET A 66 -3.50 8.19 -12.79
C MET A 66 -3.23 9.69 -12.94
N LYS A 67 -3.86 10.38 -13.88
CA LYS A 67 -3.73 11.84 -14.05
C LYS A 67 -4.51 12.62 -12.98
N PHE A 68 -5.55 12.03 -12.41
CA PHE A 68 -6.45 12.65 -11.44
C PHE A 68 -6.27 12.12 -10.01
N GLU A 69 -5.56 11.01 -9.82
CA GLU A 69 -5.28 10.46 -8.49
C GLU A 69 -4.30 11.36 -7.75
N GLN A 70 -4.78 11.99 -6.68
CA GLN A 70 -3.95 12.62 -5.67
C GLN A 70 -3.82 11.64 -4.50
N ASP A 71 -2.73 10.87 -4.51
CA ASP A 71 -2.45 9.95 -3.43
C ASP A 71 -2.19 10.72 -2.13
N GLN A 72 -3.09 10.64 -1.17
CA GLN A 72 -2.90 11.22 0.17
C GLN A 72 -2.12 10.23 1.01
N VAL A 73 -0.93 10.62 1.42
CA VAL A 73 -0.03 9.78 2.23
C VAL A 73 -0.13 10.16 3.69
N THR A 74 -0.38 9.16 4.54
CA THR A 74 -0.35 9.30 6.00
C THR A 74 0.64 8.29 6.58
N VAL A 75 1.64 8.76 7.30
CA VAL A 75 2.50 7.89 8.10
C VAL A 75 1.79 7.58 9.41
N LEU A 76 1.37 6.33 9.59
CA LEU A 76 0.60 5.89 10.76
C LEU A 76 1.49 5.53 11.95
N ALA A 77 2.68 4.96 11.70
CA ALA A 77 3.57 4.47 12.75
C ALA A 77 5.03 4.40 12.27
N GLY A 78 5.96 4.28 13.21
CA GLY A 78 7.37 3.97 12.98
C GLY A 78 8.27 5.16 12.62
N VAL A 79 7.72 6.37 12.51
CA VAL A 79 8.46 7.61 12.22
C VAL A 79 8.07 8.70 13.20
N ARG A 80 9.05 9.47 13.70
CA ARG A 80 8.82 10.64 14.54
C ARG A 80 9.81 11.74 14.18
N HIS A 81 9.29 12.96 13.98
CA HIS A 81 10.12 14.13 13.62
C HIS A 81 11.06 13.88 12.43
N GLY A 82 10.57 13.16 11.40
CA GLY A 82 11.35 12.86 10.19
C GLY A 82 12.42 11.79 10.38
N SER A 83 12.36 10.98 11.43
CA SER A 83 13.31 9.90 11.70
C SER A 83 12.61 8.61 12.06
N THR A 84 13.09 7.48 11.54
CA THR A 84 12.58 6.14 11.86
C THR A 84 12.88 5.77 13.30
N LEU A 85 11.98 5.01 13.93
CA LEU A 85 12.08 4.61 15.32
C LEU A 85 12.72 3.21 15.54
N GLY A 86 12.98 2.47 14.44
CA GLY A 86 13.54 1.11 14.52
C GLY A 86 12.49 0.00 14.68
N GLY A 87 11.23 0.34 14.89
CA GLY A 87 10.08 -0.57 14.84
C GLY A 87 9.44 -0.64 13.45
N PRO A 88 8.33 -1.37 13.29
CA PRO A 88 7.57 -1.38 12.06
C PRO A 88 7.10 0.02 11.65
N ILE A 89 7.17 0.30 10.35
CA ILE A 89 6.67 1.54 9.75
C ILE A 89 5.39 1.19 9.02
N ALA A 90 4.30 1.87 9.32
CA ALA A 90 3.02 1.72 8.63
C ALA A 90 2.66 3.02 7.92
N ILE A 91 2.27 2.89 6.64
CA ILE A 91 1.92 4.02 5.77
C ILE A 91 0.60 3.70 5.10
N GLU A 92 -0.30 4.67 5.13
CA GLU A 92 -1.58 4.65 4.41
C GLU A 92 -1.51 5.54 3.18
N ILE A 93 -2.13 5.09 2.08
CA ILE A 93 -2.36 5.86 0.86
C ILE A 93 -3.88 5.92 0.64
N GLY A 94 -4.47 7.03 1.00
CA GLY A 94 -5.91 7.27 0.91
C GLY A 94 -6.42 7.25 -0.55
N ASN A 95 -7.67 6.85 -0.73
CA ASN A 95 -8.34 6.83 -2.01
C ASN A 95 -9.37 7.96 -2.10
N THR A 96 -9.12 8.95 -2.94
CA THR A 96 -10.03 10.08 -3.14
C THR A 96 -11.37 9.69 -3.78
N GLU A 97 -11.44 8.53 -4.44
CA GLU A 97 -12.68 8.01 -5.00
C GLU A 97 -13.50 7.17 -4.02
N TRP A 98 -12.98 6.92 -2.81
CA TRP A 98 -13.64 6.08 -1.80
C TRP A 98 -15.14 6.39 -1.60
N PRO A 99 -15.60 7.64 -1.49
CA PRO A 99 -17.02 7.93 -1.28
C PRO A 99 -17.96 7.35 -2.35
N LYS A 100 -17.42 7.08 -3.56
CA LYS A 100 -18.20 6.46 -4.65
C LYS A 100 -18.24 4.94 -4.57
N TRP A 101 -17.39 4.34 -3.74
CA TRP A 101 -17.18 2.90 -3.66
C TRP A 101 -17.51 2.33 -2.28
N GLU A 102 -17.87 3.19 -1.33
CA GLU A 102 -18.01 2.84 0.07
C GLU A 102 -18.96 1.67 0.30
N THR A 103 -20.12 1.67 -0.34
CA THR A 103 -21.09 0.57 -0.24
C THR A 103 -20.62 -0.68 -0.97
N VAL A 104 -20.06 -0.53 -2.19
CA VAL A 104 -19.62 -1.66 -3.03
C VAL A 104 -18.40 -2.38 -2.43
N MET A 105 -17.54 -1.65 -1.73
CA MET A 105 -16.30 -2.15 -1.13
C MET A 105 -16.34 -2.15 0.40
N ALA A 106 -17.54 -2.10 0.98
CA ALA A 106 -17.72 -2.17 2.43
C ALA A 106 -17.16 -3.49 2.98
N ALA A 107 -16.54 -3.41 4.16
CA ALA A 107 -16.04 -4.60 4.86
C ALA A 107 -17.18 -5.39 5.51
N ASP A 108 -18.25 -4.70 5.89
CA ASP A 108 -19.44 -5.28 6.52
C ASP A 108 -20.52 -5.55 5.46
N PRO A 109 -21.47 -6.44 5.75
CA PRO A 109 -22.64 -6.67 4.89
C PRO A 109 -23.43 -5.39 4.66
N VAL A 110 -23.80 -5.12 3.41
CA VAL A 110 -24.61 -3.98 3.00
C VAL A 110 -25.96 -4.47 2.51
N ASP A 111 -27.02 -3.72 2.80
CA ASP A 111 -28.35 -4.02 2.25
C ASP A 111 -28.28 -3.96 0.70
N PRO A 112 -28.72 -5.00 -0.01
CA PRO A 112 -28.74 -5.01 -1.47
C PRO A 112 -29.46 -3.80 -2.08
N ALA A 113 -30.41 -3.20 -1.38
CA ALA A 113 -31.12 -2.00 -1.84
C ALA A 113 -30.24 -0.73 -1.85
N GLU A 114 -29.15 -0.71 -1.08
CA GLU A 114 -28.22 0.41 -0.99
C GLU A 114 -27.06 0.29 -1.99
N LEU A 115 -26.90 -0.86 -2.67
CA LEU A 115 -25.82 -1.10 -3.60
C LEU A 115 -26.02 -0.38 -4.93
N ASP A 116 -25.01 0.30 -5.41
CA ASP A 116 -24.96 0.81 -6.79
C ASP A 116 -24.92 -0.38 -7.75
N VAL A 117 -26.02 -0.61 -8.45
CA VAL A 117 -26.20 -1.77 -9.36
C VAL A 117 -25.11 -1.85 -10.41
N ALA A 118 -24.71 -0.72 -11.00
CA ALA A 118 -23.71 -0.70 -12.06
C ALA A 118 -22.31 -1.01 -11.54
N ARG A 119 -21.92 -0.42 -10.40
CA ARG A 119 -20.60 -0.66 -9.80
C ARG A 119 -20.51 -2.01 -9.11
N ASN A 120 -21.61 -2.54 -8.61
CA ASN A 120 -21.65 -3.85 -7.96
C ASN A 120 -21.90 -5.01 -8.95
N ALA A 121 -22.09 -4.74 -10.23
CA ALA A 121 -22.30 -5.79 -11.23
C ALA A 121 -21.14 -6.78 -11.23
N PRO A 122 -21.40 -8.12 -11.22
CA PRO A 122 -20.38 -9.14 -11.28
C PRO A 122 -19.51 -9.04 -12.54
N LEU A 123 -18.21 -9.20 -12.38
CA LEU A 123 -17.23 -9.20 -13.46
C LEU A 123 -16.95 -10.64 -13.91
N THR A 124 -17.80 -11.18 -14.76
CA THR A 124 -17.72 -12.59 -15.20
C THR A 124 -16.75 -12.84 -16.34
N ARG A 125 -16.21 -11.77 -16.97
CA ARG A 125 -15.27 -11.86 -18.09
C ARG A 125 -13.86 -11.48 -17.63
N PRO A 126 -12.95 -12.46 -17.45
CA PRO A 126 -11.56 -12.18 -17.10
C PRO A 126 -10.87 -11.32 -18.17
N ARG A 127 -10.10 -10.35 -17.77
CA ARG A 127 -9.31 -9.51 -18.67
C ARG A 127 -8.11 -10.29 -19.22
N PRO A 128 -7.85 -10.30 -20.52
CA PRO A 128 -6.66 -10.91 -21.11
C PRO A 128 -5.37 -10.28 -20.54
N GLY A 129 -4.38 -11.10 -20.26
CA GLY A 129 -3.08 -10.64 -19.74
C GLY A 129 -3.08 -10.12 -18.28
N HIS A 130 -4.18 -10.33 -17.55
CA HIS A 130 -4.32 -9.97 -16.12
C HIS A 130 -4.41 -11.22 -15.24
N ALA A 131 -4.39 -11.02 -13.92
CA ALA A 131 -4.46 -12.11 -12.95
C ALA A 131 -5.88 -12.69 -12.77
N ASP A 132 -6.88 -12.12 -13.41
CA ASP A 132 -8.30 -12.39 -13.16
C ASP A 132 -8.63 -13.87 -13.25
N TYR A 133 -8.34 -14.51 -14.38
CA TYR A 133 -8.68 -15.91 -14.61
C TYR A 133 -7.95 -16.84 -13.64
N ALA A 134 -6.64 -16.66 -13.47
CA ALA A 134 -5.84 -17.48 -12.57
C ALA A 134 -6.28 -17.30 -11.10
N GLY A 135 -6.63 -16.07 -10.72
CA GLY A 135 -7.13 -15.77 -9.38
C GLY A 135 -8.52 -16.36 -9.11
N MET A 136 -9.43 -16.25 -10.07
CA MET A 136 -10.76 -16.88 -9.99
C MET A 136 -10.63 -18.40 -9.78
N LEU A 137 -9.81 -19.08 -10.57
CA LEU A 137 -9.56 -20.51 -10.42
C LEU A 137 -8.93 -20.85 -9.05
N LYS A 138 -7.93 -20.05 -8.63
CA LYS A 138 -7.22 -20.32 -7.37
C LYS A 138 -8.12 -20.21 -6.14
N TYR A 139 -9.03 -19.25 -6.13
CA TYR A 139 -9.85 -18.93 -4.97
C TYR A 139 -11.29 -19.44 -5.08
N GLY A 140 -11.68 -20.01 -6.23
CA GLY A 140 -13.04 -20.47 -6.49
C GLY A 140 -14.05 -19.31 -6.62
N PHE A 141 -13.65 -18.20 -7.21
CA PHE A 141 -14.53 -17.04 -7.41
C PHE A 141 -15.24 -17.11 -8.76
N ASP A 142 -16.54 -16.83 -8.75
CA ASP A 142 -17.36 -16.64 -9.95
C ASP A 142 -17.31 -15.19 -10.46
N ASP A 143 -16.83 -14.27 -9.65
CA ASP A 143 -16.60 -12.85 -9.94
C ASP A 143 -15.12 -12.52 -9.91
N ALA A 144 -14.61 -11.88 -10.95
CA ALA A 144 -13.22 -11.44 -11.03
C ALA A 144 -12.91 -10.22 -10.13
N ARG A 145 -13.91 -9.54 -9.57
CA ARG A 145 -13.73 -8.31 -8.78
C ARG A 145 -12.72 -8.46 -7.64
N PRO A 146 -12.79 -9.48 -6.77
CA PRO A 146 -11.82 -9.60 -5.68
C PRO A 146 -10.37 -9.69 -6.17
N VAL A 147 -10.15 -10.37 -7.30
CA VAL A 147 -8.84 -10.47 -7.93
C VAL A 147 -8.41 -9.15 -8.57
N LEU A 148 -9.31 -8.51 -9.31
CA LEU A 148 -9.09 -7.21 -9.95
C LEU A 148 -8.71 -6.14 -8.93
N GLU A 149 -9.43 -6.08 -7.83
CA GLU A 149 -9.20 -5.09 -6.77
C GLU A 149 -7.82 -5.24 -6.17
N ARG A 150 -7.35 -6.44 -5.90
CA ARG A 150 -6.03 -6.68 -5.34
C ARG A 150 -4.91 -6.61 -6.38
N ALA A 151 -5.12 -7.11 -7.59
CA ALA A 151 -4.13 -7.15 -8.67
C ALA A 151 -4.11 -5.88 -9.53
N SER A 152 -4.47 -4.76 -8.97
CA SER A 152 -4.51 -3.47 -9.65
C SER A 152 -3.14 -2.80 -9.73
N ALA A 153 -2.95 -1.98 -10.79
CA ALA A 153 -1.80 -1.10 -10.91
C ALA A 153 -1.69 -0.08 -9.74
N ARG A 154 -2.81 0.23 -9.05
CA ARG A 154 -2.80 1.11 -7.88
C ARG A 154 -1.97 0.51 -6.73
N GLU A 155 -1.93 -0.81 -6.57
CA GLU A 155 -1.11 -1.49 -5.56
C GLU A 155 0.38 -1.15 -5.69
N THR A 156 0.85 -0.82 -6.89
CA THR A 156 2.22 -0.35 -7.09
C THR A 156 2.54 0.97 -6.37
N ALA A 157 1.53 1.75 -5.97
CA ALA A 157 1.74 2.92 -5.12
C ALA A 157 2.31 2.50 -3.77
N ALA A 158 1.72 1.51 -3.11
CA ALA A 158 2.23 0.97 -1.86
C ALA A 158 3.66 0.39 -2.02
N ARG A 159 3.95 -0.30 -3.12
CA ARG A 159 5.32 -0.82 -3.41
C ARG A 159 6.34 0.27 -3.69
N ALA A 160 5.96 1.34 -4.38
CA ALA A 160 6.88 2.43 -4.71
C ALA A 160 7.46 3.10 -3.45
N LEU A 161 6.67 3.16 -2.38
CA LEU A 161 7.10 3.69 -1.09
C LEU A 161 8.21 2.87 -0.45
N LEU A 162 8.18 1.55 -0.67
CA LEU A 162 9.08 0.60 -0.05
C LEU A 162 10.45 0.57 -0.72
N LEU A 163 10.50 0.81 -2.03
CA LEU A 163 11.71 0.61 -2.83
C LEU A 163 12.70 1.77 -2.78
N ARG A 164 12.29 2.98 -2.40
CA ARG A 164 13.14 4.17 -2.45
C ARG A 164 13.33 4.91 -1.13
N GLY A 165 12.36 4.88 -0.22
CA GLY A 165 12.58 5.39 1.14
C GLY A 165 13.76 4.69 1.83
N LEU A 166 14.11 3.51 1.32
CA LEU A 166 15.14 2.63 1.85
C LEU A 166 16.51 2.73 1.15
N ARG A 167 16.61 3.44 0.01
CA ARG A 167 17.88 3.57 -0.74
C ARG A 167 18.78 4.72 -0.30
N HIS A 168 18.32 5.59 0.57
CA HIS A 168 19.10 6.73 1.10
C HIS A 168 19.88 6.39 2.39
N THR A 169 20.05 5.13 2.70
CA THR A 169 20.95 4.67 3.78
C THR A 169 22.34 4.35 3.22
N ARG A 170 23.02 5.35 2.70
CA ARG A 170 24.48 5.32 2.53
C ARG A 170 25.10 6.43 3.35
#